data_c01999895ebb62d525440110748a724b
#
_entry.id   c01999895ebb62d525440110748a724b
#
_cell.length_a   1.000
_cell.length_b   1.000
_cell.length_c   1.000
_cell.angle_alpha   90.00
_cell.angle_beta   90.00
_cell.angle_gamma   90.00
#
_symmetry.space_group_name_H-M   'P 1'
#
loop_
_entity.id
_entity.type
_entity.pdbx_description
1 polymer ?
#
loop_
_entity_poly.entity_id
_entity_poly.type
_entity_poly.pdbx_seq_one_letter_code
_entity_poly.pdbx_strand_id
1 'polypeptide(L)'
;MGKAIESAVKLTTGKYVCSCRARQRPCAHGLALVLMLKNAQERISVAQPPAWVRSVQLLAEKSAKPVTNVPAADDRFEERLALMTSGVEELEIRLLDIARRGIADTLAQGPDLFRAAAARLTDAKLPGPAGHLRRLANLGPDGTEAQIARALGDLYLFIRAWKHKEELSVKQHDELLQFAGMTTRKDDILRQPGLQDHWLVMGVVNGQEEKLRFRRVWLRGEKSRRFALLVDYAFGERPFERAWPLATSFDGKVHYYPGSYPQRTIFPQPVPGGRPYDGLVGYTSFTNMRANYQKALTFNPWLYSYPVYLQEVRPVKHDHDKVLLDTEGEVIHFHAGYQNFYTLLAISGGGPMSLFAEFDGYQLLPLSVVTGSGLVDG
;
A
#
# COMPACT_ATOMS: atom_id res chain seq x y z
N MET A 1 -21.41 4.71 -50.58
CA MET A 1 -20.46 5.77 -50.18
C MET A 1 -20.36 5.82 -48.68
N GLY A 2 -19.19 5.51 -48.13
CA GLY A 2 -18.97 5.55 -46.69
C GLY A 2 -18.98 6.99 -46.16
N LYS A 3 -19.61 7.22 -45.01
CA LYS A 3 -19.56 8.53 -44.34
C LYS A 3 -18.11 8.91 -44.04
N ALA A 4 -17.71 10.11 -44.42
CA ALA A 4 -16.37 10.64 -44.09
C ALA A 4 -16.19 10.64 -42.55
N ILE A 5 -15.04 10.20 -42.09
CA ILE A 5 -14.69 10.23 -40.66
C ILE A 5 -14.05 11.57 -40.35
N GLU A 6 -14.66 12.29 -39.43
CA GLU A 6 -14.19 13.59 -38.94
C GLU A 6 -13.40 13.39 -37.63
N SER A 7 -12.20 13.95 -37.57
CA SER A 7 -11.34 13.84 -36.40
C SER A 7 -10.63 15.16 -36.11
N ALA A 8 -10.54 15.56 -34.85
CA ALA A 8 -9.85 16.76 -34.41
C ALA A 8 -9.07 16.51 -33.11
N VAL A 9 -7.89 17.15 -33.00
CA VAL A 9 -7.02 17.08 -31.82
C VAL A 9 -6.70 18.51 -31.37
N LYS A 10 -6.89 18.81 -30.10
CA LYS A 10 -6.47 20.07 -29.49
C LYS A 10 -5.03 19.92 -29.00
N LEU A 11 -4.08 20.53 -29.67
CA LEU A 11 -2.63 20.35 -29.45
C LEU A 11 -2.17 20.78 -28.06
N THR A 12 -2.79 21.81 -27.48
CA THR A 12 -2.44 22.32 -26.14
C THR A 12 -2.78 21.38 -24.99
N THR A 13 -3.78 20.51 -25.15
CA THR A 13 -4.31 19.65 -24.07
C THR A 13 -4.29 18.16 -24.41
N GLY A 14 -3.93 17.78 -25.63
CA GLY A 14 -4.01 16.40 -26.13
C GLY A 14 -5.44 15.84 -26.24
N LYS A 15 -6.48 16.64 -25.96
CA LYS A 15 -7.87 16.21 -26.10
C LYS A 15 -8.20 16.03 -27.58
N TYR A 16 -8.93 14.96 -27.92
CA TYR A 16 -9.33 14.69 -29.30
C TYR A 16 -10.79 14.23 -29.39
N VAL A 17 -11.38 14.46 -30.56
CA VAL A 17 -12.73 14.03 -30.90
C VAL A 17 -12.69 13.33 -32.26
N CYS A 18 -13.43 12.24 -32.43
CA CYS A 18 -13.52 11.50 -33.66
C CYS A 18 -14.93 10.92 -33.86
N SER A 19 -15.48 11.03 -35.03
CA SER A 19 -16.79 10.50 -35.40
C SER A 19 -16.81 8.98 -35.64
N CYS A 20 -15.65 8.28 -35.55
CA CYS A 20 -15.58 6.83 -35.72
C CYS A 20 -16.19 6.07 -34.54
N ARG A 21 -16.60 4.79 -34.77
CA ARG A 21 -17.19 3.90 -33.80
C ARG A 21 -16.17 3.07 -32.97
N ALA A 22 -14.88 3.40 -33.05
CA ALA A 22 -13.85 2.66 -32.34
C ALA A 22 -14.08 2.73 -30.83
N ARG A 23 -14.01 1.58 -30.14
CA ARG A 23 -14.11 1.48 -28.68
C ARG A 23 -12.81 1.90 -27.98
N GLN A 24 -11.68 1.72 -28.66
CA GLN A 24 -10.35 2.05 -28.13
C GLN A 24 -10.04 3.53 -28.32
N ARG A 25 -9.57 4.19 -27.29
CA ARG A 25 -9.23 5.62 -27.31
C ARG A 25 -7.79 5.83 -26.82
N PRO A 26 -6.93 6.58 -27.56
CA PRO A 26 -7.19 7.24 -28.85
C PRO A 26 -7.38 6.23 -29.98
N CYS A 27 -8.28 6.55 -30.93
CA CYS A 27 -8.50 5.72 -32.11
C CYS A 27 -7.40 5.96 -33.16
N ALA A 28 -7.31 5.06 -34.16
CA ALA A 28 -6.34 5.17 -35.23
C ALA A 28 -6.39 6.51 -35.97
N HIS A 29 -7.58 7.12 -36.12
CA HIS A 29 -7.76 8.41 -36.79
C HIS A 29 -7.15 9.57 -35.97
N GLY A 30 -7.34 9.60 -34.67
CA GLY A 30 -6.70 10.59 -33.79
C GLY A 30 -5.18 10.46 -33.77
N LEU A 31 -4.66 9.22 -33.71
CA LEU A 31 -3.23 8.96 -33.80
C LEU A 31 -2.65 9.35 -35.14
N ALA A 32 -3.37 9.07 -36.27
CA ALA A 32 -2.95 9.47 -37.61
C ALA A 32 -2.80 10.99 -37.74
N LEU A 33 -3.72 11.79 -37.18
CA LEU A 33 -3.59 13.25 -37.17
C LEU A 33 -2.34 13.74 -36.45
N VAL A 34 -2.02 13.15 -35.27
CA VAL A 34 -0.82 13.53 -34.55
C VAL A 34 0.45 13.13 -35.30
N LEU A 35 0.45 11.96 -35.95
CA LEU A 35 1.58 11.50 -36.77
C LEU A 35 1.75 12.36 -38.02
N MET A 36 0.66 12.77 -38.69
CA MET A 36 0.70 13.71 -39.81
C MET A 36 1.28 15.06 -39.40
N LEU A 37 0.86 15.59 -38.25
CA LEU A 37 1.41 16.83 -37.73
C LEU A 37 2.92 16.74 -37.46
N LYS A 38 3.39 15.59 -36.98
CA LYS A 38 4.81 15.36 -36.67
C LYS A 38 5.66 15.17 -37.94
N ASN A 39 5.15 14.42 -38.95
CA ASN A 39 5.96 13.90 -40.05
C ASN A 39 5.68 14.57 -41.40
N ALA A 40 4.60 15.34 -41.54
CA ALA A 40 4.16 15.94 -42.79
C ALA A 40 3.39 17.25 -42.53
N GLN A 41 3.98 18.13 -41.72
CA GLN A 41 3.36 19.39 -41.30
C GLN A 41 3.04 20.31 -42.51
N GLU A 42 3.82 20.22 -43.55
CA GLU A 42 3.62 20.95 -44.82
C GLU A 42 2.32 20.57 -45.54
N ARG A 43 1.73 19.42 -45.22
CA ARG A 43 0.44 18.96 -45.81
C ARG A 43 -0.77 19.45 -45.03
N ILE A 44 -0.56 20.13 -43.89
CA ILE A 44 -1.63 20.64 -43.03
C ILE A 44 -1.74 22.13 -43.27
N SER A 45 -2.83 22.55 -43.93
CA SER A 45 -3.10 23.98 -44.13
C SER A 45 -3.66 24.64 -42.87
N VAL A 46 -3.21 25.86 -42.60
CA VAL A 46 -3.77 26.69 -41.52
C VAL A 46 -5.12 27.24 -42.01
N ALA A 47 -6.20 26.81 -41.37
CA ALA A 47 -7.56 27.24 -41.70
C ALA A 47 -8.39 27.44 -40.43
N GLN A 48 -9.50 28.16 -40.56
CA GLN A 48 -10.45 28.27 -39.46
C GLN A 48 -11.06 26.89 -39.13
N PRO A 49 -11.23 26.54 -37.84
CA PRO A 49 -11.81 25.25 -37.49
C PRO A 49 -13.22 25.12 -38.06
N PRO A 50 -13.56 23.94 -38.62
CA PRO A 50 -14.88 23.72 -39.20
C PRO A 50 -15.99 23.83 -38.14
N ALA A 51 -17.22 24.08 -38.61
CA ALA A 51 -18.37 24.36 -37.74
C ALA A 51 -18.62 23.25 -36.66
N TRP A 52 -18.42 22.00 -37.05
CA TRP A 52 -18.60 20.87 -36.13
C TRP A 52 -17.56 20.84 -34.97
N VAL A 53 -16.32 21.30 -35.20
CA VAL A 53 -15.31 21.44 -34.15
C VAL A 53 -15.72 22.56 -33.18
N ARG A 54 -16.22 23.66 -33.72
CA ARG A 54 -16.72 24.78 -32.91
C ARG A 54 -17.95 24.38 -32.08
N SER A 55 -18.86 23.58 -32.63
CA SER A 55 -20.03 23.09 -31.90
C SER A 55 -19.64 22.14 -30.76
N VAL A 56 -18.63 21.29 -30.92
CA VAL A 56 -18.12 20.42 -29.89
C VAL A 56 -17.41 21.21 -28.75
N GLN A 57 -16.68 22.27 -29.16
CA GLN A 57 -16.09 23.19 -28.16
C GLN A 57 -17.17 23.92 -27.35
N LEU A 58 -18.21 24.43 -27.98
CA LEU A 58 -19.36 25.08 -27.34
C LEU A 58 -20.19 24.13 -26.48
N LEU A 59 -20.30 22.86 -26.83
CA LEU A 59 -20.96 21.82 -26.05
C LEU A 59 -20.10 21.42 -24.84
N ALA A 60 -18.79 21.37 -25.00
CA ALA A 60 -17.87 21.13 -23.87
C ALA A 60 -17.85 22.29 -22.87
N GLU A 61 -18.02 23.52 -23.35
CA GLU A 61 -18.18 24.72 -22.52
C GLU A 61 -19.57 24.82 -21.87
N LYS A 62 -20.63 24.36 -22.57
CA LYS A 62 -21.99 24.31 -22.02
C LYS A 62 -22.25 23.13 -21.09
N SER A 63 -21.50 22.05 -21.21
CA SER A 63 -21.55 20.92 -20.26
C SER A 63 -20.71 21.13 -19.01
N ALA A 64 -19.89 22.16 -18.98
CA ALA A 64 -19.43 22.74 -17.72
C ALA A 64 -20.66 23.38 -17.06
N LYS A 65 -21.34 22.64 -16.20
CA LYS A 65 -22.29 23.21 -15.24
C LYS A 65 -21.60 24.46 -14.64
N PRO A 66 -22.32 25.57 -14.45
CA PRO A 66 -21.73 26.68 -13.73
C PRO A 66 -21.20 26.10 -12.43
N VAL A 67 -19.91 26.25 -12.21
CA VAL A 67 -19.24 25.84 -10.97
C VAL A 67 -19.79 26.83 -9.94
N THR A 68 -20.94 26.50 -9.37
CA THR A 68 -21.42 27.09 -8.14
C THR A 68 -20.39 26.71 -7.09
N ASN A 69 -19.56 27.65 -6.69
CA ASN A 69 -18.59 27.56 -5.60
C ASN A 69 -17.96 26.16 -5.51
N VAL A 70 -16.96 25.88 -6.35
CA VAL A 70 -16.00 24.83 -6.02
C VAL A 70 -15.18 25.41 -4.87
N PRO A 71 -15.33 24.89 -3.65
CA PRO A 71 -14.53 25.35 -2.53
C PRO A 71 -13.06 25.32 -2.96
N ALA A 72 -12.26 26.31 -2.53
CA ALA A 72 -10.84 26.29 -2.77
C ALA A 72 -10.26 24.95 -2.29
N ALA A 73 -9.11 24.52 -2.80
CA ALA A 73 -8.53 23.23 -2.40
C ALA A 73 -8.39 23.15 -0.86
N ASP A 74 -8.16 24.28 -0.21
CA ASP A 74 -8.09 24.45 1.23
C ASP A 74 -9.45 24.23 1.91
N ASP A 75 -10.55 24.77 1.36
CA ASP A 75 -11.90 24.60 1.94
C ASP A 75 -12.33 23.12 1.93
N ARG A 76 -12.02 22.38 0.87
CA ARG A 76 -12.32 20.94 0.78
C ARG A 76 -11.46 20.11 1.74
N PHE A 77 -10.26 20.55 2.01
CA PHE A 77 -9.39 19.90 2.97
C PHE A 77 -9.93 20.12 4.39
N GLU A 78 -10.33 21.34 4.72
CA GLU A 78 -10.95 21.66 6.00
C GLU A 78 -12.28 20.94 6.23
N GLU A 79 -13.17 20.90 5.23
CA GLU A 79 -14.41 20.12 5.28
C GLU A 79 -14.13 18.63 5.54
N ARG A 80 -13.11 18.08 4.88
CA ARG A 80 -12.70 16.70 5.09
C ARG A 80 -12.17 16.48 6.50
N LEU A 81 -11.33 17.37 7.02
CA LEU A 81 -10.81 17.30 8.38
C LEU A 81 -11.93 17.37 9.41
N ALA A 82 -12.93 18.21 9.20
CA ALA A 82 -14.10 18.32 10.08
C ALA A 82 -14.88 17.00 10.13
N LEU A 83 -15.15 16.38 8.97
CA LEU A 83 -15.79 15.05 8.90
C LEU A 83 -14.95 13.98 9.62
N MET A 84 -13.65 13.97 9.43
CA MET A 84 -12.74 13.03 10.09
C MET A 84 -12.76 13.24 11.60
N THR A 85 -12.74 14.47 12.07
CA THR A 85 -12.78 14.82 13.50
C THR A 85 -14.09 14.32 14.14
N SER A 86 -15.23 14.54 13.51
CA SER A 86 -16.52 14.00 13.99
C SER A 86 -16.51 12.45 14.02
N GLY A 87 -15.90 11.81 13.02
CA GLY A 87 -15.74 10.34 13.01
C GLY A 87 -14.83 9.82 14.13
N VAL A 88 -13.78 10.57 14.49
CA VAL A 88 -12.89 10.24 15.61
C VAL A 88 -13.63 10.36 16.96
N GLU A 89 -14.46 11.39 17.12
CA GLU A 89 -15.28 11.57 18.32
C GLU A 89 -16.30 10.43 18.49
N GLU A 90 -16.97 10.02 17.42
CA GLU A 90 -17.87 8.87 17.45
C GLU A 90 -17.12 7.57 17.77
N LEU A 91 -15.92 7.37 17.20
CA LEU A 91 -15.08 6.22 17.49
C LEU A 91 -14.69 6.17 18.97
N GLU A 92 -14.33 7.30 19.58
CA GLU A 92 -13.98 7.38 21.00
C GLU A 92 -15.13 6.90 21.89
N ILE A 93 -16.35 7.42 21.64
CA ILE A 93 -17.55 7.01 22.40
C ILE A 93 -17.71 5.50 22.32
N ARG A 94 -17.57 4.91 21.14
CA ARG A 94 -17.68 3.45 20.94
C ARG A 94 -16.60 2.66 21.69
N LEU A 95 -15.35 3.11 21.63
CA LEU A 95 -14.27 2.43 22.35
C LEU A 95 -14.46 2.50 23.86
N LEU A 96 -14.95 3.63 24.39
CA LEU A 96 -15.29 3.75 25.80
C LEU A 96 -16.45 2.82 26.19
N ASP A 97 -17.45 2.64 25.34
CA ASP A 97 -18.53 1.70 25.57
C ASP A 97 -18.04 0.25 25.59
N ILE A 98 -17.15 -0.12 24.66
CA ILE A 98 -16.51 -1.44 24.64
C ILE A 98 -15.69 -1.66 25.93
N ALA A 99 -14.90 -0.65 26.35
CA ALA A 99 -14.12 -0.74 27.57
C ALA A 99 -14.97 -0.90 28.83
N ARG A 100 -16.15 -0.25 28.89
CA ARG A 100 -17.09 -0.38 30.02
C ARG A 100 -17.79 -1.73 30.08
N ARG A 101 -18.15 -2.30 28.91
CA ARG A 101 -18.85 -3.61 28.83
C ARG A 101 -17.88 -4.78 28.99
N GLY A 102 -16.64 -4.59 28.61
CA GLY A 102 -15.63 -5.65 28.50
C GLY A 102 -15.54 -6.26 27.11
N ILE A 103 -14.37 -6.82 26.81
CA ILE A 103 -14.07 -7.41 25.48
C ILE A 103 -14.92 -8.66 25.25
N ALA A 104 -15.07 -9.52 26.23
CA ALA A 104 -15.85 -10.77 26.13
C ALA A 104 -17.31 -10.51 25.76
N ASP A 105 -17.98 -9.58 26.46
CA ASP A 105 -19.36 -9.21 26.17
C ASP A 105 -19.52 -8.54 24.80
N THR A 106 -18.50 -7.79 24.38
CA THR A 106 -18.47 -7.16 23.07
C THR A 106 -18.36 -8.21 21.95
N LEU A 107 -17.54 -9.24 22.13
CA LEU A 107 -17.41 -10.36 21.20
C LEU A 107 -18.68 -11.20 21.09
N ALA A 108 -19.38 -11.38 22.23
CA ALA A 108 -20.67 -12.10 22.25
C ALA A 108 -21.75 -11.43 21.38
N GLN A 109 -21.64 -10.11 21.09
CA GLN A 109 -22.56 -9.40 20.18
C GLN A 109 -22.27 -9.67 18.70
N GLY A 110 -21.16 -10.34 18.41
CA GLY A 110 -20.77 -10.75 17.06
C GLY A 110 -20.06 -9.67 16.24
N PRO A 111 -19.60 -10.04 15.04
CA PRO A 111 -18.75 -9.19 14.20
C PRO A 111 -19.46 -7.97 13.61
N ASP A 112 -20.78 -7.96 13.59
CA ASP A 112 -21.57 -6.90 12.93
C ASP A 112 -21.45 -5.55 13.63
N LEU A 113 -21.17 -5.55 14.93
CA LEU A 113 -20.84 -4.34 15.69
C LEU A 113 -19.64 -3.60 15.09
N PHE A 114 -18.57 -4.35 14.80
CA PHE A 114 -17.35 -3.78 14.21
C PHE A 114 -17.54 -3.40 12.74
N ARG A 115 -18.34 -4.17 11.98
CA ARG A 115 -18.68 -3.85 10.58
C ARG A 115 -19.47 -2.56 10.47
N ALA A 116 -20.49 -2.38 11.33
CA ALA A 116 -21.29 -1.17 11.35
C ALA A 116 -20.44 0.07 11.72
N ALA A 117 -19.56 -0.06 12.72
CA ALA A 117 -18.64 1.02 13.08
C ALA A 117 -17.65 1.33 11.94
N ALA A 118 -17.13 0.31 11.24
CA ALA A 118 -16.24 0.49 10.10
C ALA A 118 -16.93 1.23 8.93
N ALA A 119 -18.21 0.94 8.66
CA ALA A 119 -18.98 1.65 7.64
C ALA A 119 -19.05 3.16 7.95
N ARG A 120 -19.41 3.53 9.18
CA ARG A 120 -19.47 4.94 9.60
C ARG A 120 -18.14 5.65 9.51
N LEU A 121 -17.03 5.00 9.90
CA LEU A 121 -15.71 5.58 9.75
C LEU A 121 -15.32 5.77 8.27
N THR A 122 -15.77 4.88 7.38
CA THR A 122 -15.58 5.06 5.93
C THR A 122 -16.31 6.29 5.43
N ASP A 123 -17.56 6.51 5.87
CA ASP A 123 -18.34 7.70 5.54
C ASP A 123 -17.68 8.98 6.08
N ALA A 124 -17.13 8.90 7.29
CA ALA A 124 -16.33 9.96 7.92
C ALA A 124 -14.93 10.15 7.30
N LYS A 125 -14.62 9.52 6.17
CA LYS A 125 -13.33 9.64 5.46
C LYS A 125 -12.12 9.10 6.22
N LEU A 126 -12.33 8.13 7.09
CA LEU A 126 -11.32 7.43 7.92
C LEU A 126 -11.15 5.96 7.49
N PRO A 127 -10.73 5.67 6.23
CA PRO A 127 -10.65 4.30 5.73
C PRO A 127 -9.61 3.44 6.47
N GLY A 128 -8.56 4.03 7.02
CA GLY A 128 -7.55 3.30 7.79
C GLY A 128 -8.11 2.71 9.09
N PRO A 129 -8.62 3.53 10.04
CA PRO A 129 -9.34 3.02 11.22
C PRO A 129 -10.50 2.09 10.90
N ALA A 130 -11.27 2.36 9.82
CA ALA A 130 -12.31 1.47 9.34
C ALA A 130 -11.75 0.08 8.97
N GLY A 131 -10.60 0.03 8.30
CA GLY A 131 -9.91 -1.22 7.99
C GLY A 131 -9.49 -2.00 9.24
N HIS A 132 -9.11 -1.31 10.32
CA HIS A 132 -8.83 -1.95 11.60
C HIS A 132 -10.04 -2.64 12.19
N LEU A 133 -11.19 -1.96 12.21
CA LEU A 133 -12.45 -2.55 12.69
C LEU A 133 -12.92 -3.72 11.82
N ARG A 134 -12.73 -3.65 10.49
CA ARG A 134 -13.03 -4.80 9.60
C ARG A 134 -12.13 -6.00 9.91
N ARG A 135 -10.84 -5.79 10.18
CA ARG A 135 -9.96 -6.89 10.60
C ARG A 135 -10.43 -7.52 11.91
N LEU A 136 -10.83 -6.71 12.91
CA LEU A 136 -11.44 -7.22 14.13
C LEU A 136 -12.69 -8.06 13.86
N ALA A 137 -13.58 -7.58 12.98
CA ALA A 137 -14.78 -8.33 12.58
C ALA A 137 -14.45 -9.68 11.90
N ASN A 138 -13.27 -9.80 11.30
CA ASN A 138 -12.85 -10.99 10.56
C ASN A 138 -11.94 -11.93 11.37
N LEU A 139 -11.54 -11.57 12.60
CA LEU A 139 -10.74 -12.46 13.46
C LEU A 139 -11.47 -13.77 13.80
N GLY A 140 -12.80 -13.77 13.73
CA GLY A 140 -13.60 -14.93 14.04
C GLY A 140 -13.49 -15.38 15.50
N PRO A 141 -13.99 -16.57 15.84
CA PRO A 141 -13.93 -17.12 17.20
C PRO A 141 -12.51 -17.48 17.67
N ASP A 142 -11.56 -17.60 16.73
CA ASP A 142 -10.15 -17.94 17.02
C ASP A 142 -9.30 -16.70 17.36
N GLY A 143 -9.87 -15.49 17.28
CA GLY A 143 -9.23 -14.25 17.66
C GLY A 143 -8.97 -14.22 19.17
N THR A 144 -7.70 -14.04 19.56
CA THR A 144 -7.36 -13.95 20.98
C THR A 144 -7.76 -12.60 21.57
N GLU A 145 -8.15 -12.58 22.84
CA GLU A 145 -8.44 -11.32 23.56
C GLU A 145 -7.29 -10.32 23.45
N ALA A 146 -6.05 -10.79 23.46
CA ALA A 146 -4.85 -9.97 23.30
C ALA A 146 -4.80 -9.25 21.94
N GLN A 147 -5.17 -9.93 20.85
CA GLN A 147 -5.22 -9.31 19.51
C GLN A 147 -6.29 -8.23 19.42
N ILE A 148 -7.44 -8.47 20.06
CA ILE A 148 -8.54 -7.49 20.12
C ILE A 148 -8.14 -6.31 20.99
N ALA A 149 -7.61 -6.55 22.19
CA ALA A 149 -7.14 -5.51 23.10
C ALA A 149 -6.10 -4.60 22.41
N ARG A 150 -5.16 -5.21 21.68
CA ARG A 150 -4.18 -4.45 20.89
C ARG A 150 -4.85 -3.58 19.85
N ALA A 151 -5.72 -4.15 19.02
CA ALA A 151 -6.37 -3.40 17.94
C ALA A 151 -7.24 -2.24 18.46
N LEU A 152 -7.92 -2.43 19.61
CA LEU A 152 -8.65 -1.37 20.29
C LEU A 152 -7.68 -0.32 20.88
N GLY A 153 -6.55 -0.75 21.43
CA GLY A 153 -5.47 0.13 21.92
C GLY A 153 -4.88 0.99 20.81
N ASP A 154 -4.63 0.41 19.64
CA ASP A 154 -4.12 1.12 18.46
C ASP A 154 -5.10 2.20 17.98
N LEU A 155 -6.42 1.87 17.98
CA LEU A 155 -7.46 2.85 17.66
C LEU A 155 -7.57 3.96 18.72
N TYR A 156 -7.43 3.61 20.02
CA TYR A 156 -7.40 4.59 21.09
C TYR A 156 -6.18 5.52 20.98
N LEU A 157 -5.01 4.96 20.68
CA LEU A 157 -3.81 5.75 20.43
C LEU A 157 -4.01 6.70 19.25
N PHE A 158 -4.68 6.25 18.17
CA PHE A 158 -5.04 7.10 17.05
C PHE A 158 -5.93 8.27 17.48
N ILE A 159 -6.98 8.01 18.28
CA ILE A 159 -7.85 9.06 18.81
C ILE A 159 -7.06 10.08 19.62
N ARG A 160 -6.18 9.60 20.52
CA ARG A 160 -5.32 10.47 21.33
C ARG A 160 -4.40 11.33 20.46
N ALA A 161 -3.74 10.72 19.48
CA ALA A 161 -2.87 11.44 18.55
C ALA A 161 -3.66 12.47 17.71
N TRP A 162 -4.88 12.12 17.28
CA TRP A 162 -5.75 13.05 16.53
C TRP A 162 -6.14 14.29 17.36
N LYS A 163 -6.49 14.09 18.61
CA LYS A 163 -6.86 15.18 19.54
C LYS A 163 -5.69 16.11 19.87
N HIS A 164 -4.47 15.60 19.83
CA HIS A 164 -3.24 16.35 20.11
C HIS A 164 -2.39 16.59 18.86
N LYS A 165 -3.01 16.55 17.67
CA LYS A 165 -2.29 16.62 16.39
C LYS A 165 -1.44 17.88 16.22
N GLU A 166 -1.82 18.98 16.85
CA GLU A 166 -1.08 20.25 16.82
C GLU A 166 0.26 20.19 17.60
N GLU A 167 0.41 19.21 18.51
CA GLU A 167 1.62 18.99 19.29
C GLU A 167 2.60 18.06 18.60
N LEU A 168 2.16 17.38 17.53
CA LEU A 168 2.96 16.43 16.79
C LEU A 168 4.00 17.11 15.91
N SER A 169 5.19 16.51 15.79
CA SER A 169 6.14 16.89 14.76
C SER A 169 5.55 16.63 13.36
N VAL A 170 6.05 17.33 12.34
CA VAL A 170 5.60 17.16 10.94
C VAL A 170 5.58 15.69 10.52
N LYS A 171 6.62 14.92 10.86
CA LYS A 171 6.70 13.50 10.50
C LYS A 171 5.69 12.62 11.24
N GLN A 172 5.41 12.91 12.50
CA GLN A 172 4.38 12.19 13.26
C GLN A 172 2.97 12.55 12.76
N HIS A 173 2.75 13.81 12.36
CA HIS A 173 1.53 14.24 11.73
C HIS A 173 1.30 13.52 10.38
N ASP A 174 2.34 13.36 9.57
CA ASP A 174 2.28 12.57 8.33
C ASP A 174 1.91 11.11 8.59
N GLU A 175 2.48 10.47 9.63
CA GLU A 175 2.12 9.09 10.04
C GLU A 175 0.66 9.00 10.47
N LEU A 176 0.19 9.97 11.28
CA LEU A 176 -1.19 10.04 11.73
C LEU A 176 -2.16 10.14 10.55
N LEU A 177 -1.88 11.02 9.59
CA LEU A 177 -2.71 11.19 8.39
C LEU A 177 -2.69 9.95 7.49
N GLN A 178 -1.55 9.29 7.36
CA GLN A 178 -1.47 8.03 6.62
C GLN A 178 -2.28 6.92 7.30
N PHE A 179 -2.19 6.80 8.63
CA PHE A 179 -3.02 5.85 9.37
C PHE A 179 -4.51 6.18 9.23
N ALA A 180 -4.89 7.45 9.23
CA ALA A 180 -6.26 7.89 8.96
C ALA A 180 -6.75 7.52 7.55
N GLY A 181 -5.82 7.23 6.62
CA GLY A 181 -6.11 6.91 5.23
C GLY A 181 -6.07 8.10 4.28
N MET A 182 -5.41 9.18 4.69
CA MET A 182 -5.09 10.28 3.79
C MET A 182 -3.85 9.94 2.97
N THR A 183 -3.99 10.05 1.66
CA THR A 183 -2.90 9.72 0.73
C THR A 183 -2.21 10.99 0.24
N THR A 184 -0.89 11.02 0.33
CA THR A 184 -0.06 12.03 -0.32
C THR A 184 -0.08 11.81 -1.83
N ARG A 185 -0.14 12.88 -2.61
CA ARG A 185 -0.12 12.81 -4.08
C ARG A 185 1.20 12.23 -4.57
N LYS A 186 1.14 11.36 -5.58
CA LYS A 186 2.33 10.74 -6.19
C LYS A 186 3.35 11.79 -6.65
N ASP A 187 2.88 12.87 -7.25
CA ASP A 187 3.74 13.94 -7.75
C ASP A 187 4.49 14.65 -6.63
N ASP A 188 3.87 14.82 -5.45
CA ASP A 188 4.51 15.44 -4.29
C ASP A 188 5.59 14.53 -3.69
N ILE A 189 5.36 13.21 -3.69
CA ILE A 189 6.37 12.21 -3.30
C ILE A 189 7.57 12.25 -4.25
N LEU A 190 7.31 12.30 -5.56
CA LEU A 190 8.37 12.29 -6.58
C LEU A 190 9.21 13.58 -6.61
N ARG A 191 8.72 14.69 -6.06
CA ARG A 191 9.50 15.93 -5.88
C ARG A 191 10.49 15.83 -4.73
N GLN A 192 10.28 14.91 -3.79
CA GLN A 192 11.19 14.73 -2.67
C GLN A 192 12.46 14.00 -3.12
N PRO A 193 13.59 14.18 -2.40
CA PRO A 193 14.80 13.44 -2.70
C PRO A 193 14.57 11.93 -2.68
N GLY A 194 14.92 11.25 -3.78
CA GLY A 194 14.89 9.80 -3.85
C GLY A 194 16.20 9.19 -3.34
N LEU A 195 16.11 7.98 -2.81
CA LEU A 195 17.26 7.18 -2.40
C LEU A 195 17.71 6.29 -3.56
N GLN A 196 18.89 6.57 -4.10
CA GLN A 196 19.52 5.75 -5.14
C GLN A 196 20.21 4.55 -4.51
N ASP A 197 19.85 3.33 -4.97
CA ASP A 197 20.50 2.11 -4.53
C ASP A 197 20.36 1.00 -5.58
N HIS A 198 20.97 -0.15 -5.27
CA HIS A 198 20.73 -1.44 -5.90
C HIS A 198 19.75 -2.22 -5.01
N TRP A 199 18.56 -2.49 -5.51
CA TRP A 199 17.41 -3.00 -4.74
C TRP A 199 17.13 -4.45 -5.06
N LEU A 200 17.21 -5.33 -4.08
CA LEU A 200 16.85 -6.75 -4.19
C LEU A 200 15.37 -6.94 -3.81
N VAL A 201 14.64 -7.69 -4.61
CA VAL A 201 13.28 -8.15 -4.28
C VAL A 201 13.37 -9.28 -3.26
N MET A 202 12.97 -8.98 -2.02
CA MET A 202 13.07 -9.89 -0.88
C MET A 202 11.83 -10.74 -0.67
N GLY A 203 10.66 -10.24 -1.03
CA GLY A 203 9.40 -10.96 -0.81
C GLY A 203 8.22 -10.24 -1.46
N VAL A 204 7.20 -11.02 -1.77
CA VAL A 204 5.96 -10.54 -2.40
C VAL A 204 4.77 -11.13 -1.65
N VAL A 205 3.86 -10.25 -1.23
CA VAL A 205 2.57 -10.65 -0.61
C VAL A 205 1.45 -10.22 -1.54
N ASN A 206 0.64 -11.16 -1.99
CA ASN A 206 -0.56 -10.88 -2.75
C ASN A 206 -1.78 -10.98 -1.82
N GLY A 207 -2.71 -10.06 -1.98
CA GLY A 207 -3.96 -10.05 -1.25
C GLY A 207 -5.10 -9.50 -2.10
N GLN A 208 -6.31 -9.67 -1.59
CA GLN A 208 -7.52 -9.23 -2.26
C GLN A 208 -8.55 -8.76 -1.23
N GLU A 209 -9.13 -7.59 -1.46
CA GLU A 209 -10.28 -7.08 -0.75
C GLU A 209 -11.41 -6.86 -1.78
N GLU A 210 -12.45 -7.69 -1.73
CA GLU A 210 -13.52 -7.72 -2.72
C GLU A 210 -12.99 -7.86 -4.16
N LYS A 211 -13.14 -6.81 -4.99
CA LYS A 211 -12.63 -6.76 -6.37
C LYS A 211 -11.28 -6.05 -6.51
N LEU A 212 -10.73 -5.51 -5.42
CA LEU A 212 -9.45 -4.84 -5.40
C LEU A 212 -8.36 -5.83 -4.99
N ARG A 213 -7.52 -6.21 -5.93
CA ARG A 213 -6.32 -6.98 -5.64
C ARG A 213 -5.20 -6.01 -5.28
N PHE A 214 -4.40 -6.36 -4.29
CA PHE A 214 -3.21 -5.62 -3.95
C PHE A 214 -2.00 -6.55 -3.89
N ARG A 215 -0.82 -5.95 -4.09
CA ARG A 215 0.45 -6.63 -3.97
C ARG A 215 1.41 -5.74 -3.18
N ARG A 216 1.99 -6.30 -2.13
CA ARG A 216 3.10 -5.70 -1.40
C ARG A 216 4.40 -6.35 -1.84
N VAL A 217 5.38 -5.54 -2.21
CA VAL A 217 6.70 -6.00 -2.64
C VAL A 217 7.75 -5.36 -1.76
N TRP A 218 8.50 -6.19 -1.06
CA TRP A 218 9.60 -5.74 -0.23
C TRP A 218 10.90 -5.73 -1.02
N LEU A 219 11.57 -4.61 -0.96
CA LEU A 219 12.90 -4.40 -1.52
C LEU A 219 13.91 -4.16 -0.41
N ARG A 220 15.14 -4.62 -0.59
CA ARG A 220 16.28 -4.33 0.27
C ARG A 220 17.35 -3.61 -0.52
N GLY A 221 17.73 -2.41 -0.08
CA GLY A 221 18.84 -1.65 -0.66
C GLY A 221 20.19 -2.21 -0.19
N GLU A 222 21.09 -2.45 -1.13
CA GLU A 222 22.41 -3.04 -0.86
C GLU A 222 23.30 -2.12 -0.02
N LYS A 223 23.45 -0.87 -0.42
CA LYS A 223 24.31 0.11 0.26
C LYS A 223 23.60 0.71 1.47
N SER A 224 22.36 1.14 1.30
CA SER A 224 21.60 1.80 2.36
C SER A 224 21.16 0.84 3.45
N ARG A 225 21.09 -0.45 3.15
CA ARG A 225 20.51 -1.49 4.02
C ARG A 225 19.08 -1.17 4.49
N ARG A 226 18.39 -0.30 3.76
CA ARG A 226 16.99 0.06 4.05
C ARG A 226 16.04 -0.87 3.33
N PHE A 227 14.92 -1.13 3.98
CA PHE A 227 13.78 -1.75 3.32
C PHE A 227 12.91 -0.70 2.64
N ALA A 228 12.32 -1.07 1.51
CA ALA A 228 11.37 -0.27 0.78
C ALA A 228 10.15 -1.13 0.41
N LEU A 229 8.96 -0.64 0.71
CA LEU A 229 7.70 -1.33 0.46
C LEU A 229 6.98 -0.68 -0.73
N LEU A 230 6.87 -1.41 -1.82
CA LEU A 230 6.00 -1.05 -2.94
C LEU A 230 4.62 -1.65 -2.70
N VAL A 231 3.57 -0.87 -3.00
CA VAL A 231 2.19 -1.35 -2.93
C VAL A 231 1.51 -1.06 -4.24
N ASP A 232 1.21 -2.12 -4.97
CA ASP A 232 0.51 -2.09 -6.25
C ASP A 232 -0.96 -2.50 -6.06
N TYR A 233 -1.84 -1.92 -6.85
CA TYR A 233 -3.26 -2.25 -6.87
C TYR A 233 -3.72 -2.60 -8.28
N ALA A 234 -4.60 -3.60 -8.39
CA ALA A 234 -5.25 -4.00 -9.62
C ALA A 234 -6.73 -4.31 -9.37
N PHE A 235 -7.61 -3.86 -10.25
CA PHE A 235 -9.05 -4.07 -10.13
C PHE A 235 -9.53 -5.20 -11.02
N GLY A 236 -10.24 -6.16 -10.43
CA GLY A 236 -10.73 -7.36 -11.13
C GLY A 236 -9.57 -8.19 -11.70
N GLU A 237 -9.71 -8.67 -12.94
CA GLU A 237 -8.71 -9.50 -13.61
C GLU A 237 -7.56 -8.72 -14.28
N ARG A 238 -7.49 -7.39 -14.12
CA ARG A 238 -6.41 -6.60 -14.72
C ARG A 238 -5.06 -7.02 -14.14
N PRO A 239 -4.00 -7.22 -14.96
CA PRO A 239 -2.68 -7.52 -14.44
C PRO A 239 -2.11 -6.32 -13.68
N PHE A 240 -1.18 -6.57 -12.76
CA PHE A 240 -0.36 -5.51 -12.18
C PHE A 240 0.51 -4.87 -13.27
N GLU A 241 0.75 -3.58 -13.16
CA GLU A 241 1.49 -2.80 -14.16
C GLU A 241 2.91 -3.33 -14.43
N ARG A 242 3.55 -3.89 -13.40
CA ARG A 242 4.93 -4.37 -13.47
C ARG A 242 5.10 -5.69 -12.73
N ALA A 243 5.99 -6.55 -13.23
CA ALA A 243 6.42 -7.75 -12.53
C ALA A 243 7.58 -7.42 -11.57
N TRP A 244 7.59 -8.06 -10.40
CA TRP A 244 8.65 -8.01 -9.41
C TRP A 244 9.04 -9.44 -9.03
N PRO A 245 9.80 -10.13 -9.88
CA PRO A 245 10.19 -11.51 -9.57
C PRO A 245 11.07 -11.55 -8.32
N LEU A 246 10.85 -12.54 -7.49
CA LEU A 246 11.67 -12.78 -6.30
C LEU A 246 13.14 -12.98 -6.69
N ALA A 247 14.06 -12.57 -5.83
CA ALA A 247 15.50 -12.65 -6.03
C ALA A 247 16.05 -11.80 -7.19
N THR A 248 15.21 -11.05 -7.90
CA THR A 248 15.71 -10.10 -8.91
C THR A 248 16.12 -8.79 -8.28
N SER A 249 17.07 -8.11 -8.91
CA SER A 249 17.54 -6.80 -8.46
C SER A 249 17.28 -5.71 -9.49
N PHE A 250 17.15 -4.49 -9.00
CA PHE A 250 16.90 -3.31 -9.81
C PHE A 250 17.75 -2.14 -9.32
N ASP A 251 18.35 -1.41 -10.25
CA ASP A 251 19.02 -0.15 -9.95
C ASP A 251 18.05 1.01 -10.11
N GLY A 252 18.15 2.00 -9.22
CA GLY A 252 17.34 3.21 -9.35
C GLY A 252 17.01 3.89 -8.03
N LYS A 253 16.22 4.97 -8.15
CA LYS A 253 15.78 5.79 -7.02
C LYS A 253 14.40 5.35 -6.54
N VAL A 254 14.28 5.02 -5.27
CA VAL A 254 13.00 4.91 -4.59
C VAL A 254 12.69 6.21 -3.85
N HIS A 255 11.44 6.62 -3.85
CA HIS A 255 10.95 7.79 -3.13
C HIS A 255 10.03 7.32 -2.02
N TYR A 256 10.42 7.58 -0.77
CA TYR A 256 9.62 7.20 0.40
C TYR A 256 8.45 8.14 0.59
N TYR A 257 7.31 7.61 1.00
CA TYR A 257 6.24 8.42 1.57
C TYR A 257 6.74 9.09 2.84
N PRO A 258 6.30 10.33 3.15
CA PRO A 258 6.71 11.02 4.36
C PRO A 258 6.28 10.25 5.61
N GLY A 259 7.00 10.45 6.72
CA GLY A 259 6.70 9.79 7.98
C GLY A 259 7.93 9.68 8.88
N SER A 260 7.71 9.25 10.10
CA SER A 260 8.77 9.08 11.10
C SER A 260 9.54 7.77 10.90
N TYR A 261 8.85 6.73 10.41
CA TYR A 261 9.45 5.44 10.04
C TYR A 261 8.95 5.01 8.65
N PRO A 262 9.39 5.69 7.58
CA PRO A 262 8.85 5.46 6.25
C PRO A 262 9.28 4.11 5.69
N GLN A 263 8.30 3.31 5.29
CA GLN A 263 8.49 2.02 4.61
C GLN A 263 7.96 2.08 3.18
N ARG A 264 6.76 2.66 3.00
CA ARG A 264 6.10 2.73 1.69
C ARG A 264 6.87 3.63 0.74
N THR A 265 7.00 3.18 -0.51
CA THR A 265 7.78 3.87 -1.54
C THR A 265 7.09 3.87 -2.90
N ILE A 266 7.59 4.74 -3.77
CA ILE A 266 7.38 4.72 -5.21
C ILE A 266 8.72 4.46 -5.87
N PHE A 267 8.77 3.53 -6.83
CA PHE A 267 9.92 3.25 -7.66
C PHE A 267 9.57 3.56 -9.12
N PRO A 268 9.76 4.81 -9.59
CA PRO A 268 9.24 5.24 -10.89
C PRO A 268 9.93 4.59 -12.07
N GLN A 269 11.24 4.43 -12.00
CA GLN A 269 12.08 3.95 -13.10
C GLN A 269 13.10 2.91 -12.62
N PRO A 270 12.66 1.68 -12.25
CA PRO A 270 13.57 0.59 -11.94
C PRO A 270 14.24 0.08 -13.23
N VAL A 271 15.55 -0.06 -13.18
CA VAL A 271 16.36 -0.66 -14.23
C VAL A 271 16.81 -2.04 -13.75
N PRO A 272 16.65 -3.14 -14.53
CA PRO A 272 17.16 -4.44 -14.14
C PRO A 272 18.65 -4.37 -13.75
N GLY A 273 19.00 -4.86 -12.55
CA GLY A 273 20.31 -4.63 -11.96
C GLY A 273 21.43 -5.44 -12.59
N GLY A 274 21.12 -6.60 -13.14
CA GLY A 274 22.05 -7.44 -13.94
C GLY A 274 23.26 -8.00 -13.17
N ARG A 275 23.41 -7.74 -11.87
CA ARG A 275 24.48 -8.26 -11.00
C ARG A 275 23.91 -8.91 -9.74
N PRO A 276 24.65 -9.86 -9.14
CA PRO A 276 24.28 -10.43 -7.86
C PRO A 276 24.14 -9.36 -6.77
N TYR A 277 23.30 -9.64 -5.79
CA TYR A 277 23.20 -8.87 -4.56
C TYR A 277 23.96 -9.62 -3.47
N ASP A 278 25.00 -8.99 -2.91
CA ASP A 278 25.86 -9.58 -1.91
C ASP A 278 25.61 -9.02 -0.51
N GLY A 279 25.84 -9.84 0.51
CA GLY A 279 25.97 -9.37 1.89
C GLY A 279 24.65 -9.06 2.61
N LEU A 280 23.62 -9.89 2.46
CA LEU A 280 22.45 -9.84 3.36
C LEU A 280 22.90 -10.13 4.81
N VAL A 281 22.63 -9.18 5.69
CA VAL A 281 22.85 -9.30 7.14
C VAL A 281 21.49 -9.25 7.83
N GLY A 282 21.22 -10.24 8.66
CA GLY A 282 19.96 -10.42 9.37
C GLY A 282 20.14 -10.62 10.87
N TYR A 283 19.04 -10.91 11.54
CA TYR A 283 19.01 -11.22 12.96
C TYR A 283 19.20 -12.72 13.17
N THR A 284 20.06 -13.10 14.10
CA THR A 284 20.21 -14.46 14.61
C THR A 284 19.46 -14.67 15.94
N SER A 285 19.03 -13.56 16.57
CA SER A 285 18.31 -13.54 17.86
C SER A 285 16.98 -12.79 17.70
N PHE A 286 15.91 -13.40 18.19
CA PHE A 286 14.59 -12.77 18.24
C PHE A 286 14.51 -11.66 19.25
N THR A 287 15.28 -11.74 20.35
CA THR A 287 15.42 -10.66 21.34
C THR A 287 15.93 -9.39 20.66
N ASN A 288 17.00 -9.49 19.85
CA ASN A 288 17.55 -8.34 19.12
C ASN A 288 16.59 -7.83 18.05
N MET A 289 15.91 -8.71 17.34
CA MET A 289 14.88 -8.35 16.36
C MET A 289 13.74 -7.58 17.02
N ARG A 290 13.19 -8.09 18.14
CA ARG A 290 12.12 -7.45 18.90
C ARG A 290 12.53 -6.07 19.44
N ALA A 291 13.77 -5.93 19.95
CA ALA A 291 14.29 -4.64 20.42
C ALA A 291 14.32 -3.59 19.30
N ASN A 292 14.73 -3.97 18.08
CA ASN A 292 14.69 -3.08 16.93
C ASN A 292 13.26 -2.75 16.47
N TYR A 293 12.35 -3.71 16.51
CA TYR A 293 10.93 -3.48 16.26
C TYR A 293 10.32 -2.52 17.28
N GLN A 294 10.57 -2.72 18.57
CA GLN A 294 10.12 -1.83 19.64
C GLN A 294 10.63 -0.40 19.42
N LYS A 295 11.91 -0.25 19.03
CA LYS A 295 12.47 1.04 18.66
C LYS A 295 11.75 1.64 17.44
N ALA A 296 11.41 0.85 16.43
CA ALA A 296 10.65 1.33 15.28
C ALA A 296 9.24 1.80 15.69
N LEU A 297 8.58 1.10 16.62
CA LEU A 297 7.27 1.50 17.16
C LEU A 297 7.28 2.85 17.87
N THR A 298 8.41 3.29 18.45
CA THR A 298 8.51 4.64 19.03
C THR A 298 8.40 5.76 17.97
N PHE A 299 8.66 5.44 16.71
CA PHE A 299 8.52 6.36 15.59
C PHE A 299 7.19 6.21 14.86
N ASN A 300 6.75 4.97 14.65
CA ASN A 300 5.46 4.65 14.04
C ASN A 300 4.79 3.50 14.81
N PRO A 301 3.79 3.78 15.66
CA PRO A 301 3.13 2.75 16.47
C PRO A 301 2.25 1.79 15.65
N TRP A 302 1.95 2.13 14.40
CA TRP A 302 1.05 1.35 13.51
C TRP A 302 1.83 0.49 12.49
N LEU A 303 2.99 -0.02 12.86
CA LEU A 303 3.78 -0.95 12.03
C LEU A 303 3.26 -2.40 12.19
N TYR A 304 2.36 -2.80 11.30
CA TYR A 304 1.77 -4.16 11.29
C TYR A 304 2.49 -5.13 10.36
N SER A 305 3.39 -4.66 9.53
CA SER A 305 4.22 -5.45 8.64
C SER A 305 5.64 -4.94 8.74
N TYR A 306 6.37 -5.41 9.74
CA TYR A 306 7.76 -5.04 9.93
C TYR A 306 8.67 -6.03 9.19
N PRO A 307 9.48 -5.59 8.23
CA PRO A 307 10.33 -6.46 7.44
C PRO A 307 11.51 -6.95 8.28
N VAL A 308 11.70 -8.26 8.31
CA VAL A 308 12.80 -8.90 9.03
C VAL A 308 13.52 -9.89 8.12
N TYR A 309 14.84 -9.84 8.14
CA TYR A 309 15.68 -10.87 7.57
C TYR A 309 16.34 -11.63 8.72
N LEU A 310 16.08 -12.93 8.80
CA LEU A 310 16.52 -13.82 9.86
C LEU A 310 17.59 -14.76 9.33
N GLN A 311 18.58 -15.06 10.16
CA GLN A 311 19.67 -15.99 9.85
C GLN A 311 19.80 -17.01 10.98
N GLU A 312 20.29 -18.21 10.64
CA GLU A 312 20.53 -19.31 11.59
C GLU A 312 19.27 -19.74 12.38
N VAL A 313 18.08 -19.48 11.84
CA VAL A 313 16.82 -19.90 12.46
C VAL A 313 16.39 -21.29 11.98
N ARG A 314 15.66 -22.03 12.82
CA ARG A 314 15.24 -23.40 12.52
C ARG A 314 13.72 -23.53 12.62
N PRO A 315 13.04 -24.08 11.59
CA PRO A 315 11.65 -24.47 11.70
C PRO A 315 11.53 -25.72 12.58
N VAL A 316 10.73 -25.64 13.62
CA VAL A 316 10.53 -26.73 14.59
C VAL A 316 9.04 -27.02 14.74
N LYS A 317 8.70 -28.31 14.74
CA LYS A 317 7.38 -28.77 15.13
C LYS A 317 7.49 -29.46 16.48
N HIS A 318 6.77 -28.95 17.48
CA HIS A 318 6.66 -29.57 18.78
C HIS A 318 5.17 -29.81 19.07
N ASP A 319 4.77 -31.07 19.14
CA ASP A 319 3.37 -31.49 19.23
C ASP A 319 2.52 -30.92 18.10
N HIS A 320 1.62 -30.02 18.43
CA HIS A 320 0.74 -29.31 17.47
C HIS A 320 1.28 -27.95 17.05
N ASP A 321 2.27 -27.42 17.77
CA ASP A 321 2.84 -26.10 17.51
C ASP A 321 3.89 -26.13 16.42
N LYS A 322 3.79 -25.17 15.52
CA LYS A 322 4.77 -24.88 14.48
C LYS A 322 5.42 -23.54 14.79
N VAL A 323 6.70 -23.56 15.03
CA VAL A 323 7.46 -22.39 15.48
C VAL A 323 8.77 -22.25 14.73
N LEU A 324 9.32 -21.06 14.75
CA LEU A 324 10.68 -20.80 14.36
C LEU A 324 11.53 -20.61 15.62
N LEU A 325 12.67 -21.28 15.68
CA LEU A 325 13.62 -21.25 16.79
C LEU A 325 14.85 -20.44 16.36
N ASP A 326 15.35 -19.57 17.22
CA ASP A 326 16.59 -18.83 17.00
C ASP A 326 17.83 -19.50 17.62
N THR A 327 18.99 -18.83 17.56
CA THR A 327 20.24 -19.33 18.11
C THR A 327 20.30 -19.31 19.64
N GLU A 328 19.43 -18.56 20.31
CA GLU A 328 19.35 -18.42 21.77
C GLU A 328 18.31 -19.35 22.40
N GLY A 329 17.54 -20.07 21.56
CA GLY A 329 16.47 -20.97 22.03
C GLY A 329 15.11 -20.28 22.18
N GLU A 330 15.00 -19.01 21.75
CA GLU A 330 13.73 -18.29 21.71
C GLU A 330 12.87 -18.76 20.53
N VAL A 331 11.54 -18.70 20.72
CA VAL A 331 10.59 -19.12 19.69
C VAL A 331 9.68 -17.99 19.24
N ILE A 332 9.29 -18.05 17.95
CA ILE A 332 8.22 -17.23 17.40
C ILE A 332 7.27 -18.11 16.59
N HIS A 333 5.95 -17.90 16.77
CA HIS A 333 4.91 -18.58 16.02
C HIS A 333 4.78 -18.02 14.61
N PHE A 334 4.39 -18.87 13.68
CA PHE A 334 4.00 -18.44 12.34
C PHE A 334 2.62 -17.78 12.35
N HIS A 335 2.43 -16.82 11.44
CA HIS A 335 1.13 -16.22 11.20
C HIS A 335 0.09 -17.30 10.87
N ALA A 336 -1.13 -17.18 11.40
CA ALA A 336 -2.18 -18.20 11.25
C ALA A 336 -2.51 -18.52 9.76
N GLY A 337 -2.35 -17.55 8.86
CA GLY A 337 -2.52 -17.74 7.42
C GLY A 337 -1.35 -18.42 6.71
N TYR A 338 -0.24 -18.71 7.40
CA TYR A 338 0.93 -19.34 6.78
C TYR A 338 0.75 -20.87 6.67
N GLN A 339 0.75 -21.40 5.45
CA GLN A 339 0.48 -22.81 5.17
C GLN A 339 1.73 -23.63 4.82
N ASN A 340 2.86 -22.98 4.50
CA ASN A 340 4.03 -23.62 3.88
C ASN A 340 5.08 -24.13 4.91
N PHE A 341 4.70 -24.37 6.17
CA PHE A 341 5.64 -24.83 7.20
C PHE A 341 6.45 -26.05 6.80
N TYR A 342 5.81 -27.05 6.20
CA TYR A 342 6.51 -28.27 5.78
C TYR A 342 7.45 -28.05 4.60
N THR A 343 7.19 -27.04 3.78
CA THR A 343 8.11 -26.57 2.73
C THR A 343 9.38 -26.00 3.37
N LEU A 344 9.26 -25.15 4.41
CA LEU A 344 10.41 -24.66 5.14
C LEU A 344 11.23 -25.79 5.78
N LEU A 345 10.53 -26.75 6.39
CA LEU A 345 11.18 -27.90 7.01
C LEU A 345 11.92 -28.76 5.97
N ALA A 346 11.32 -28.96 4.80
CA ALA A 346 11.96 -29.71 3.70
C ALA A 346 13.18 -28.98 3.14
N ILE A 347 13.09 -27.66 2.92
CA ILE A 347 14.19 -26.84 2.39
C ILE A 347 15.37 -26.83 3.38
N SER A 348 15.09 -26.67 4.68
CA SER A 348 16.13 -26.61 5.72
C SER A 348 16.71 -27.98 6.07
N GLY A 349 16.00 -29.08 5.74
CA GLY A 349 16.33 -30.41 6.26
C GLY A 349 16.29 -30.48 7.79
N GLY A 350 15.58 -29.57 8.47
CA GLY A 350 15.55 -29.41 9.92
C GLY A 350 16.77 -28.67 10.48
N GLY A 351 17.69 -28.22 9.66
CA GLY A 351 18.87 -27.42 10.02
C GLY A 351 18.60 -25.91 10.06
N PRO A 352 19.65 -25.14 10.39
CA PRO A 352 19.60 -23.68 10.35
C PRO A 352 19.36 -23.19 8.92
N MET A 353 18.57 -22.10 8.79
CA MET A 353 18.26 -21.48 7.52
C MET A 353 18.19 -19.96 7.65
N SER A 354 18.22 -19.27 6.52
CA SER A 354 17.97 -17.84 6.48
C SER A 354 16.69 -17.56 5.69
N LEU A 355 15.86 -16.64 6.20
CA LEU A 355 14.59 -16.30 5.57
C LEU A 355 14.26 -14.81 5.73
N PHE A 356 13.45 -14.32 4.81
CA PHE A 356 12.82 -13.01 4.91
C PHE A 356 11.35 -13.17 5.27
N ALA A 357 10.86 -12.34 6.20
CA ALA A 357 9.50 -12.40 6.71
C ALA A 357 8.93 -11.01 7.03
N GLU A 358 7.61 -10.91 7.14
CA GLU A 358 6.92 -9.82 7.86
C GLU A 358 6.67 -10.25 9.31
N PHE A 359 6.94 -9.34 10.25
CA PHE A 359 6.66 -9.49 11.67
C PHE A 359 5.58 -8.49 12.08
N ASP A 360 4.51 -8.97 12.72
CA ASP A 360 3.37 -8.14 13.14
C ASP A 360 3.44 -7.70 14.61
N GLY A 361 4.52 -8.07 15.29
CA GLY A 361 4.73 -7.88 16.73
C GLY A 361 4.51 -9.15 17.56
N TYR A 362 3.88 -10.19 17.01
CA TYR A 362 3.61 -11.47 17.66
C TYR A 362 4.04 -12.66 16.81
N GLN A 363 3.74 -12.63 15.53
CA GLN A 363 3.86 -13.74 14.58
C GLN A 363 4.70 -13.35 13.38
N LEU A 364 5.27 -14.35 12.73
CA LEU A 364 6.03 -14.20 11.49
C LEU A 364 5.25 -14.75 10.30
N LEU A 365 5.23 -13.99 9.22
CA LEU A 365 4.80 -14.44 7.90
C LEU A 365 6.05 -14.59 7.02
N PRO A 366 6.61 -15.80 6.85
CA PRO A 366 7.71 -16.04 5.93
C PRO A 366 7.29 -15.70 4.49
N LEU A 367 8.18 -15.06 3.74
CA LEU A 367 7.94 -14.65 2.35
C LEU A 367 8.96 -15.25 1.40
N SER A 368 10.21 -15.43 1.85
CA SER A 368 11.22 -16.09 1.05
C SER A 368 12.31 -16.73 1.92
N VAL A 369 12.96 -17.72 1.37
CA VAL A 369 14.03 -18.51 1.99
C VAL A 369 15.28 -18.39 1.15
N VAL A 370 16.45 -18.28 1.81
CA VAL A 370 17.75 -18.32 1.13
C VAL A 370 18.18 -19.77 0.95
N THR A 371 18.46 -20.14 -0.28
CA THR A 371 19.01 -21.45 -0.65
C THR A 371 20.34 -21.26 -1.36
N GLY A 372 21.06 -22.35 -1.65
CA GLY A 372 22.28 -22.29 -2.47
C GLY A 372 22.07 -21.71 -3.89
N SER A 373 20.82 -21.72 -4.37
CA SER A 373 20.43 -21.15 -5.67
C SER A 373 19.90 -19.72 -5.59
N GLY A 374 19.84 -19.11 -4.38
CA GLY A 374 19.29 -17.77 -4.14
C GLY A 374 18.02 -17.78 -3.29
N LEU A 375 17.24 -16.70 -3.37
CA LEU A 375 15.95 -16.57 -2.69
C LEU A 375 14.90 -17.39 -3.45
N VAL A 376 14.15 -18.21 -2.72
CA VAL A 376 12.98 -18.96 -3.22
C VAL A 376 11.76 -18.61 -2.39
N ASP A 377 10.57 -18.85 -2.94
CA ASP A 377 9.31 -18.63 -2.22
C ASP A 377 9.24 -19.48 -0.96
N GLY A 378 8.82 -18.87 0.15
CA GLY A 378 8.87 -19.45 1.49
C GLY A 378 7.55 -20.06 1.99
#